data_fd54e07776091fe10ba9174f9531e1b6
#
_entry.id   fd54e07776091fe10ba9174f9531e1b6
#
_cell.length_a   1.000
_cell.length_b   1.000
_cell.length_c   1.000
_cell.angle_alpha   90.00
_cell.angle_beta   90.00
_cell.angle_gamma   90.00
#
_symmetry.space_group_name_H-M   'P 1'
#
loop_
_entity.id
_entity.type
_entity.pdbx_description
1 polymer ?
#
loop_
_entity_poly.entity_id
_entity_poly.type
_entity_poly.pdbx_seq_one_letter_code
_entity_poly.pdbx_strand_id
1 'polypeptide(L)'
;MAITDDELRNIKERCDKATPGPWISFIEGRDHTSGSSFIRTSNEDIELIGATDKDLDFIASCRQDVPRLTEEIERLKQLLDDNNIDH
;
A
#
# COMPACT_ATOMS: atom_id res chain seq x y z
N MET A 1 -9.06 7.24 18.51
CA MET A 1 -8.88 6.69 17.15
C MET A 1 -9.31 5.24 17.15
N ALA A 2 -10.01 4.79 16.10
CA ALA A 2 -10.58 3.44 16.08
C ALA A 2 -9.52 2.35 15.94
N ILE A 3 -8.40 2.64 15.30
CA ILE A 3 -7.31 1.68 15.14
C ILE A 3 -6.43 1.64 16.39
N THR A 4 -6.14 0.44 16.89
CA THR A 4 -5.29 0.27 18.08
C THR A 4 -3.82 0.29 17.71
N ASP A 5 -2.96 0.46 18.72
CA ASP A 5 -1.50 0.41 18.51
C ASP A 5 -1.04 -0.96 18.01
N ASP A 6 -1.66 -2.04 18.53
CA ASP A 6 -1.33 -3.40 18.07
C ASP A 6 -1.76 -3.62 16.62
N GLU A 7 -2.94 -3.13 16.24
CA GLU A 7 -3.39 -3.21 14.84
C GLU A 7 -2.45 -2.44 13.91
N LEU A 8 -2.05 -1.25 14.32
CA LEU A 8 -1.12 -0.43 13.53
C LEU A 8 0.22 -1.11 13.35
N ARG A 9 0.75 -1.71 14.43
CA ARG A 9 2.01 -2.47 14.37
C ARG A 9 1.92 -3.64 13.40
N ASN A 10 0.82 -4.38 13.43
CA ASN A 10 0.59 -5.52 12.55
C ASN A 10 0.51 -5.09 11.08
N ILE A 11 -0.12 -3.96 10.79
CA ILE A 11 -0.19 -3.40 9.44
C ILE A 11 1.21 -3.04 8.95
N LYS A 12 1.99 -2.38 9.79
CA LYS A 12 3.38 -2.00 9.45
C LYS A 12 4.25 -3.23 9.18
N GLU A 13 4.11 -4.28 9.98
CA GLU A 13 4.84 -5.52 9.75
C GLU A 13 4.51 -6.14 8.40
N ARG A 14 3.23 -6.13 8.02
CA ARG A 14 2.85 -6.63 6.70
C ARG A 14 3.45 -5.79 5.57
N CYS A 15 3.53 -4.49 5.74
CA CYS A 15 4.20 -3.62 4.78
C CYS A 15 5.68 -3.96 4.66
N ASP A 16 6.35 -4.16 5.80
CA ASP A 16 7.79 -4.43 5.82
C ASP A 16 8.12 -5.79 5.20
N LYS A 17 7.23 -6.77 5.37
CA LYS A 17 7.45 -8.13 4.84
C LYS A 17 7.07 -8.28 3.38
N ALA A 18 6.26 -7.39 2.85
CA ALA A 18 5.87 -7.42 1.45
C ALA A 18 7.06 -7.05 0.56
N THR A 19 7.01 -7.47 -0.69
CA THR A 19 8.03 -7.08 -1.66
C THR A 19 8.16 -5.55 -1.68
N PRO A 20 9.39 -5.01 -1.57
CA PRO A 20 9.57 -3.55 -1.55
C PRO A 20 8.95 -2.85 -2.74
N GLY A 21 8.54 -1.61 -2.52
CA GLY A 21 8.01 -0.74 -3.56
C GLY A 21 9.11 -0.05 -4.36
N PRO A 22 8.71 0.78 -5.31
CA PRO A 22 7.31 1.03 -5.64
C PRO A 22 6.69 -0.11 -6.46
N TRP A 23 5.37 -0.28 -6.33
CA TRP A 23 4.61 -1.16 -7.20
C TRP A 23 3.90 -0.31 -8.24
N ILE A 24 3.97 -0.73 -9.50
CA ILE A 24 3.42 0.04 -10.62
C ILE A 24 2.56 -0.88 -11.45
N SER A 25 1.32 -0.46 -11.72
CA SER A 25 0.44 -1.20 -12.62
C SER A 25 0.81 -0.91 -14.08
N PHE A 26 0.86 -1.96 -14.89
CA PHE A 26 1.06 -1.87 -16.32
C PHE A 26 -0.17 -2.47 -17.01
N ILE A 27 -0.96 -1.62 -17.60
CA ILE A 27 -2.26 -1.97 -18.17
C ILE A 27 -2.12 -2.12 -19.68
N GLU A 28 -2.49 -3.28 -20.20
CA GLU A 28 -2.47 -3.53 -21.63
C GLU A 28 -3.40 -2.55 -22.35
N GLY A 29 -2.89 -1.92 -23.40
CA GLY A 29 -3.60 -0.88 -24.15
C GLY A 29 -3.42 0.53 -23.61
N ARG A 30 -2.90 0.68 -22.39
CA ARG A 30 -2.60 1.98 -21.80
C ARG A 30 -1.09 2.18 -21.63
N ASP A 31 -0.42 1.21 -21.02
CA ASP A 31 0.99 1.30 -20.65
C ASP A 31 1.89 0.42 -21.54
N HIS A 32 1.31 -0.60 -22.16
CA HIS A 32 1.99 -1.47 -23.12
C HIS A 32 0.97 -2.07 -24.09
N THR A 33 1.46 -2.66 -25.17
CA THR A 33 0.59 -3.10 -26.27
C THR A 33 0.53 -4.61 -26.46
N SER A 34 1.20 -5.39 -25.64
CA SER A 34 1.22 -6.85 -25.75
C SER A 34 1.27 -7.50 -24.38
N GLY A 35 0.63 -8.66 -24.28
CA GLY A 35 0.59 -9.43 -23.04
C GLY A 35 -0.52 -9.00 -22.11
N SER A 36 -0.53 -9.59 -20.92
CA SER A 36 -1.53 -9.32 -19.89
C SER A 36 -1.19 -8.05 -19.12
N SER A 37 -2.19 -7.48 -18.45
CA SER A 37 -1.96 -6.44 -17.47
C SER A 37 -1.34 -7.06 -16.21
N PHE A 38 -0.44 -6.34 -15.56
CA PHE A 38 0.29 -6.85 -14.40
C PHE A 38 0.73 -5.71 -13.50
N ILE A 39 1.20 -6.07 -12.30
CA ILE A 39 1.82 -5.11 -11.37
C ILE A 39 3.32 -5.42 -11.34
N ARG A 40 4.13 -4.41 -11.63
CA ARG A 40 5.57 -4.53 -11.53
C ARG A 40 6.02 -4.18 -10.12
N THR A 41 6.83 -5.06 -9.53
CA THR A 41 7.43 -4.85 -8.22
C THR A 41 8.93 -4.69 -8.38
N SER A 42 9.65 -4.57 -7.26
CA SER A 42 11.12 -4.56 -7.29
C SER A 42 11.69 -5.96 -7.57
N ASN A 43 10.85 -6.95 -7.63
CA ASN A 43 11.26 -8.35 -7.88
C ASN A 43 10.52 -8.87 -9.11
N GLU A 44 9.53 -9.73 -8.96
CA GLU A 44 8.78 -10.31 -10.08
C GLU A 44 7.47 -9.57 -10.31
N ASP A 45 6.93 -9.71 -11.52
CA ASP A 45 5.63 -9.14 -11.86
C ASP A 45 4.52 -9.97 -11.22
N ILE A 46 3.45 -9.29 -10.78
CA ILE A 46 2.27 -9.95 -10.20
C ILE A 46 1.14 -9.90 -11.21
N GLU A 47 0.62 -11.06 -11.57
CA GLU A 47 -0.56 -11.17 -12.41
C GLU A 47 -1.74 -11.61 -11.56
N LEU A 48 -2.89 -10.97 -11.76
CA LEU A 48 -4.10 -11.24 -10.98
C LEU A 48 -5.24 -11.61 -11.91
N ILE A 49 -5.74 -12.83 -11.76
CA ILE A 49 -6.87 -13.32 -12.55
C ILE A 49 -8.15 -12.66 -12.03
N GLY A 50 -8.93 -12.12 -12.95
CA GLY A 50 -10.20 -11.51 -12.60
C GLY A 50 -10.14 -10.06 -12.15
N ALA A 51 -8.95 -9.48 -12.07
CA ALA A 51 -8.81 -8.08 -11.68
C ALA A 51 -9.12 -7.15 -12.86
N THR A 52 -9.83 -6.06 -12.57
CA THR A 52 -10.03 -4.98 -13.55
C THR A 52 -8.80 -4.07 -13.56
N ASP A 53 -8.71 -3.18 -14.55
CA ASP A 53 -7.64 -2.21 -14.63
C ASP A 53 -7.60 -1.34 -13.37
N LYS A 54 -8.77 -0.94 -12.87
CA LYS A 54 -8.87 -0.13 -11.66
C LYS A 54 -8.47 -0.90 -10.42
N ASP A 55 -8.74 -2.19 -10.38
CA ASP A 55 -8.29 -3.05 -9.29
C ASP A 55 -6.76 -3.09 -9.24
N LEU A 56 -6.13 -3.24 -10.40
CA LEU A 56 -4.67 -3.25 -10.48
C LEU A 56 -4.06 -1.92 -10.03
N ASP A 57 -4.63 -0.80 -10.48
CA ASP A 57 -4.18 0.52 -10.06
C ASP A 57 -4.32 0.71 -8.55
N PHE A 58 -5.44 0.27 -7.98
CA PHE A 58 -5.69 0.36 -6.55
C PHE A 58 -4.68 -0.47 -5.75
N ILE A 59 -4.50 -1.73 -6.14
CA ILE A 59 -3.58 -2.64 -5.44
C ILE A 59 -2.15 -2.13 -5.51
N ALA A 60 -1.71 -1.71 -6.70
CA ALA A 60 -0.35 -1.18 -6.86
C ALA A 60 -0.13 0.07 -6.00
N SER A 61 -1.10 0.98 -6.00
CA SER A 61 -1.02 2.21 -5.21
C SER A 61 -0.97 1.93 -3.71
N CYS A 62 -1.68 0.91 -3.23
CA CYS A 62 -1.70 0.55 -1.82
C CYS A 62 -0.30 0.25 -1.28
N ARG A 63 0.60 -0.27 -2.10
CA ARG A 63 1.98 -0.55 -1.66
C ARG A 63 2.69 0.70 -1.16
N GLN A 64 2.42 1.84 -1.78
CA GLN A 64 2.98 3.13 -1.39
C GLN A 64 2.10 3.86 -0.39
N ASP A 65 0.77 3.79 -0.57
CA ASP A 65 -0.18 4.54 0.24
C ASP A 65 -0.27 4.03 1.67
N VAL A 66 -0.31 2.70 1.88
CA VAL A 66 -0.47 2.13 3.21
C VAL A 66 0.70 2.51 4.14
N PRO A 67 1.98 2.37 3.74
CA PRO A 67 3.09 2.84 4.57
C PRO A 67 2.99 4.33 4.90
N ARG A 68 2.61 5.17 3.93
CA ARG A 68 2.48 6.62 4.15
C ARG A 68 1.37 6.93 5.14
N LEU A 69 0.25 6.23 5.04
CA LEU A 69 -0.87 6.41 5.96
C LEU A 69 -0.52 5.95 7.37
N THR A 70 0.19 4.84 7.51
CA THR A 70 0.62 4.36 8.83
C THR A 70 1.59 5.33 9.49
N GLU A 71 2.53 5.90 8.72
CA GLU A 71 3.45 6.92 9.23
C GLU A 71 2.70 8.16 9.68
N GLU A 72 1.70 8.60 8.92
CA GLU A 72 0.89 9.76 9.26
C GLU A 72 0.07 9.51 10.54
N ILE A 73 -0.49 8.30 10.67
CA ILE A 73 -1.22 7.93 11.89
C ILE A 73 -0.28 7.98 13.10
N GLU A 74 0.93 7.45 12.98
CA GLU A 74 1.92 7.50 14.06
C GLU A 74 2.26 8.95 14.44
N ARG A 75 2.46 9.80 13.43
CA ARG A 75 2.76 11.21 13.66
C ARG A 75 1.63 11.91 14.41
N LEU A 76 0.39 11.66 14.00
CA LEU A 76 -0.78 12.26 14.65
C LEU A 76 -0.95 11.75 16.08
N LYS A 77 -0.74 10.45 16.30
CA LYS A 77 -0.82 9.88 17.65
C LYS A 77 0.25 10.49 18.56
N GLN A 78 1.46 10.68 18.05
CA GLN A 78 2.54 11.30 18.80
C GLN A 78 2.19 12.75 19.17
N LEU A 79 1.60 13.50 18.25
CA LEU A 79 1.17 14.87 18.54
C LEU A 79 0.10 14.92 19.61
N LEU A 80 -0.84 13.96 19.59
CA LEU A 80 -1.89 13.87 20.61
C LEU A 80 -1.28 13.55 21.98
N ASP A 81 -0.33 12.63 22.04
CA ASP A 81 0.38 12.27 23.27
C ASP A 81 1.18 13.48 23.81
N ASP A 82 1.89 14.17 22.94
CA ASP A 82 2.71 15.34 23.32
C ASP A 82 1.85 16.48 23.89
N ASN A 83 0.58 16.55 23.47
CA ASN A 83 -0.35 17.56 23.92
C ASN A 83 -1.31 17.04 24.99
N ASN A 84 -1.10 15.83 25.51
CA ASN A 84 -1.95 15.18 26.52
C ASN A 84 -3.41 15.10 26.09
N ILE A 85 -3.64 14.82 24.81
CA ILE A 85 -4.99 14.67 24.25
C ILE A 85 -5.28 13.17 24.09
N ASP A 86 -6.46 12.74 24.57
CA ASP A 86 -6.89 11.36 24.41
C ASP A 86 -7.15 11.03 22.94
N HIS A 87 -6.78 9.80 22.57
CA HIS A 87 -6.98 9.30 21.19
C HIS A 87 -7.39 7.79 21.22
#